data_fffc078f42a36da0146095896d6ac376
#
_entry.id   fffc078f42a36da0146095896d6ac376
#
_cell.length_a   1.000
_cell.length_b   1.000
_cell.length_c   1.000
_cell.angle_alpha   90.00
_cell.angle_beta   90.00
_cell.angle_gamma   90.00
#
_symmetry.space_group_name_H-M   'P 1'
#
loop_
_entity.id
_entity.type
_entity.pdbx_description
1 polymer ?
#
loop_
_entity_poly.entity_id
_entity_poly.type
_entity_poly.pdbx_seq_one_letter_code
_entity_poly.pdbx_strand_id
1 'polypeptide(L)'
;MRLLEMSDSQFPVGNFSFSNGLETASYEKIVHDADTLSQYAHAASLQSAYSDGIAAIQAYRAISNDDYDRLLLADKEVILCKMNDEARQMVLRMGKKLAELAVQIMDCPTMQRFLDDIRNERTAGTYPVAQAIAMHCAGISEAVSYTHL
;
A
#
# COMPACT_ATOMS: atom_id res chain seq x y z
N MET A 1 -7.47 17.50 -8.23
CA MET A 1 -8.63 17.08 -7.44
C MET A 1 -8.53 15.61 -7.02
N ARG A 2 -8.28 14.67 -7.94
CA ARG A 2 -8.18 13.23 -7.64
C ARG A 2 -7.11 12.82 -6.60
N LEU A 3 -5.95 13.49 -6.56
CA LEU A 3 -4.90 13.20 -5.58
C LEU A 3 -5.36 13.47 -4.15
N LEU A 4 -6.04 14.59 -3.92
CA LEU A 4 -6.54 14.98 -2.60
C LEU A 4 -7.60 13.98 -2.09
N GLU A 5 -8.46 13.49 -2.99
CA GLU A 5 -9.49 12.50 -2.65
C GLU A 5 -8.88 11.15 -2.24
N MET A 6 -7.80 10.72 -2.92
CA MET A 6 -7.11 9.45 -2.62
C MET A 6 -6.17 9.52 -1.41
N SER A 7 -5.72 10.71 -1.05
CA SER A 7 -4.82 10.98 0.09
C SER A 7 -5.59 11.41 1.34
N ASP A 8 -6.92 11.51 1.26
CA ASP A 8 -7.75 11.86 2.40
C ASP A 8 -7.75 10.69 3.41
N SER A 9 -7.51 11.01 4.68
CA SER A 9 -7.57 10.05 5.79
C SER A 9 -8.96 9.42 5.95
N GLN A 10 -10.00 10.04 5.40
CA GLN A 10 -11.36 9.51 5.35
C GLN A 10 -11.63 8.59 4.14
N PHE A 11 -10.66 8.44 3.23
CA PHE A 11 -10.82 7.51 2.12
C PHE A 11 -10.96 6.08 2.68
N PRO A 12 -12.06 5.37 2.41
CA PRO A 12 -12.48 4.20 3.20
C PRO A 12 -11.71 2.92 2.82
N VAL A 13 -10.38 2.97 2.88
CA VAL A 13 -9.50 1.80 2.64
C VAL A 13 -9.24 0.98 3.91
N GLY A 14 -9.62 1.50 5.10
CA GLY A 14 -9.59 0.74 6.35
C GLY A 14 -8.25 0.77 7.10
N ASN A 15 -7.37 1.74 6.84
CA ASN A 15 -6.08 1.87 7.54
C ASN A 15 -6.21 2.34 8.99
N PHE A 16 -7.29 3.02 9.34
CA PHE A 16 -7.51 3.62 10.67
C PHE A 16 -7.59 2.59 11.81
N SER A 17 -7.88 1.34 11.49
CA SER A 17 -8.08 0.27 12.49
C SER A 17 -6.78 -0.41 12.94
N PHE A 18 -5.63 0.00 12.42
CA PHE A 18 -4.36 -0.69 12.66
C PHE A 18 -3.34 0.25 13.29
N SER A 19 -2.84 -0.14 14.47
CA SER A 19 -1.82 0.61 15.22
C SER A 19 -0.39 0.30 14.78
N ASN A 20 -0.19 -0.65 13.83
CA ASN A 20 1.12 -1.15 13.42
C ASN A 20 2.00 -1.64 14.60
N GLY A 21 1.37 -2.17 15.64
CA GLY A 21 2.07 -2.65 16.84
C GLY A 21 2.33 -1.58 17.92
N LEU A 22 1.93 -0.32 17.69
CA LEU A 22 2.14 0.76 18.64
C LEU A 22 1.42 0.52 19.98
N GLU A 23 0.22 -0.04 19.95
CA GLU A 23 -0.53 -0.38 21.17
C GLU A 23 0.22 -1.41 22.01
N THR A 24 0.73 -2.48 21.39
CA THR A 24 1.54 -3.49 22.07
C THR A 24 2.84 -2.88 22.63
N ALA A 25 3.54 -2.07 21.82
CA ALA A 25 4.77 -1.40 22.24
C ALA A 25 4.53 -0.45 23.42
N SER A 26 3.38 0.21 23.48
CA SER A 26 2.97 1.05 24.60
C SER A 26 2.62 0.21 25.84
N TYR A 27 1.88 -0.88 25.67
CA TYR A 27 1.54 -1.79 26.75
C TYR A 27 2.79 -2.42 27.40
N GLU A 28 3.74 -2.86 26.59
CA GLU A 28 5.04 -3.42 27.01
C GLU A 28 6.03 -2.35 27.49
N LYS A 29 5.62 -1.08 27.54
CA LYS A 29 6.44 0.07 27.93
C LYS A 29 7.72 0.26 27.10
N ILE A 30 7.75 -0.24 25.88
CA ILE A 30 8.77 0.05 24.87
C ILE A 30 8.61 1.50 24.41
N VAL A 31 7.35 1.91 24.19
CA VAL A 31 6.98 3.31 23.93
C VAL A 31 6.28 3.86 25.18
N HIS A 32 6.91 4.82 25.86
CA HIS A 32 6.42 5.35 27.13
C HIS A 32 6.58 6.87 27.29
N ASP A 33 7.26 7.53 26.33
CA ASP A 33 7.44 8.98 26.27
C ASP A 33 7.57 9.47 24.82
N ALA A 34 7.76 10.78 24.63
CA ALA A 34 7.87 11.40 23.32
C ALA A 34 9.11 10.93 22.55
N ASP A 35 10.22 10.70 23.22
CA ASP A 35 11.48 10.28 22.60
C ASP A 35 11.38 8.85 22.08
N THR A 36 10.86 7.93 22.86
CA THR A 36 10.63 6.53 22.46
C THR A 36 9.56 6.43 21.38
N LEU A 37 8.52 7.27 21.41
CA LEU A 37 7.53 7.36 20.34
C LEU A 37 8.17 7.85 19.04
N SER A 38 9.04 8.85 19.08
CA SER A 38 9.77 9.36 17.92
C SER A 38 10.67 8.29 17.30
N GLN A 39 11.39 7.52 18.12
CA GLN A 39 12.22 6.41 17.65
C GLN A 39 11.37 5.31 17.00
N TYR A 40 10.23 4.97 17.60
CA TYR A 40 9.30 4.00 17.03
C TYR A 40 8.76 4.45 15.68
N ALA A 41 8.29 5.68 15.58
CA ALA A 41 7.77 6.26 14.35
C ALA A 41 8.84 6.30 13.25
N HIS A 42 10.08 6.66 13.58
CA HIS A 42 11.21 6.64 12.66
C HIS A 42 11.48 5.22 12.14
N ALA A 43 11.55 4.22 13.02
CA ALA A 43 11.77 2.83 12.62
C ALA A 43 10.64 2.30 11.73
N ALA A 44 9.38 2.60 12.06
CA ALA A 44 8.22 2.21 11.27
C ALA A 44 8.24 2.88 9.87
N SER A 45 8.61 4.16 9.80
CA SER A 45 8.73 4.89 8.52
C SER A 45 9.84 4.32 7.64
N LEU A 46 11.00 3.99 8.23
CA LEU A 46 12.09 3.33 7.49
C LEU A 46 11.65 1.95 6.97
N GLN A 47 11.00 1.15 7.82
CA GLN A 47 10.50 -0.16 7.40
C GLN A 47 9.53 -0.03 6.23
N SER A 48 8.58 0.90 6.29
CA SER A 48 7.63 1.15 5.20
C SER A 48 8.35 1.59 3.93
N ALA A 49 9.30 2.53 4.01
CA ALA A 49 10.04 3.03 2.88
C ALA A 49 10.85 1.92 2.17
N TYR A 50 11.52 1.06 2.93
CA TYR A 50 12.36 -0.02 2.39
C TYR A 50 11.61 -1.31 2.04
N SER A 51 10.33 -1.42 2.33
CA SER A 51 9.49 -2.55 1.92
C SER A 51 8.39 -2.09 0.94
N ASP A 52 7.34 -1.49 1.46
CA ASP A 52 6.16 -1.09 0.70
C ASP A 52 6.49 -0.01 -0.36
N GLY A 53 7.37 0.93 0.00
CA GLY A 53 7.82 1.98 -0.91
C GLY A 53 8.59 1.44 -2.10
N ILE A 54 9.49 0.49 -1.90
CA ILE A 54 10.23 -0.15 -2.99
C ILE A 54 9.26 -0.90 -3.92
N ALA A 55 8.33 -1.67 -3.35
CA ALA A 55 7.34 -2.41 -4.14
C ALA A 55 6.43 -1.47 -4.95
N ALA A 56 6.01 -0.33 -4.37
CA ALA A 56 5.22 0.67 -5.08
C ALA A 56 5.98 1.30 -6.25
N ILE A 57 7.27 1.63 -6.07
CA ILE A 57 8.13 2.14 -7.15
C ILE A 57 8.27 1.09 -8.27
N GLN A 58 8.52 -0.17 -7.91
CA GLN A 58 8.65 -1.26 -8.88
C GLN A 58 7.34 -1.47 -9.66
N ALA A 59 6.21 -1.46 -8.96
CA ALA A 59 4.88 -1.57 -9.58
C ALA A 59 4.61 -0.39 -10.52
N TYR A 60 4.90 0.84 -10.10
CA TYR A 60 4.72 2.04 -10.92
C TYR A 60 5.55 1.95 -12.22
N ARG A 61 6.82 1.55 -12.11
CA ARG A 61 7.73 1.37 -13.26
C ARG A 61 7.29 0.23 -14.17
N ALA A 62 6.79 -0.85 -13.59
CA ALA A 62 6.24 -1.98 -14.35
C ALA A 62 5.07 -1.53 -15.23
N ILE A 63 4.13 -0.75 -14.68
CA ILE A 63 3.00 -0.19 -15.44
C ILE A 63 3.51 0.75 -16.54
N SER A 64 4.46 1.62 -16.22
CA SER A 64 5.03 2.58 -17.19
C SER A 64 5.72 1.89 -18.38
N ASN A 65 6.18 0.65 -18.20
CA ASN A 65 6.83 -0.16 -19.24
C ASN A 65 5.92 -1.25 -19.84
N ASP A 66 4.62 -1.24 -19.51
CA ASP A 66 3.64 -2.26 -19.92
C ASP A 66 4.05 -3.70 -19.54
N ASP A 67 4.76 -3.84 -18.41
CA ASP A 67 5.25 -5.12 -17.88
C ASP A 67 4.37 -5.59 -16.71
N TYR A 68 3.26 -6.23 -17.05
CA TYR A 68 2.30 -6.69 -16.05
C TYR A 68 2.83 -7.84 -15.18
N ASP A 69 3.70 -8.69 -15.72
CA ASP A 69 4.29 -9.81 -14.95
C ASP A 69 5.21 -9.28 -13.84
N ARG A 70 5.95 -8.21 -14.13
CA ARG A 70 6.75 -7.53 -13.13
C ARG A 70 5.90 -6.84 -12.05
N LEU A 71 4.73 -6.32 -12.40
CA LEU A 71 3.77 -5.78 -11.43
C LEU A 71 3.31 -6.87 -10.46
N LEU A 72 2.94 -8.05 -10.98
CA LEU A 72 2.53 -9.19 -10.14
C LEU A 72 3.67 -9.69 -9.24
N LEU A 73 4.92 -9.62 -9.72
CA LEU A 73 6.09 -9.95 -8.92
C LEU A 73 6.24 -8.98 -7.75
N ALA A 74 6.12 -7.67 -7.98
CA ALA A 74 6.16 -6.66 -6.92
C ALA A 74 5.06 -6.90 -5.86
N ASP A 75 3.85 -7.29 -6.29
CA ASP A 75 2.75 -7.62 -5.37
C ASP A 75 3.08 -8.81 -4.46
N LYS A 76 3.69 -9.84 -5.02
CA LYS A 76 4.14 -11.02 -4.27
C LYS A 76 5.26 -10.67 -3.27
N GLU A 77 6.20 -9.81 -3.65
CA GLU A 77 7.31 -9.38 -2.79
C GLU A 77 6.82 -8.67 -1.54
N VAL A 78 5.75 -7.85 -1.62
CA VAL A 78 5.15 -7.21 -0.44
C VAL A 78 4.77 -8.25 0.61
N ILE A 79 4.10 -9.32 0.22
CA ILE A 79 3.65 -10.37 1.15
C ILE A 79 4.84 -11.08 1.79
N LEU A 80 5.90 -11.34 1.03
CA LEU A 80 7.11 -11.99 1.55
C LEU A 80 7.85 -11.13 2.58
N CYS A 81 7.74 -9.79 2.48
CA CYS A 81 8.35 -8.84 3.43
C CYS A 81 7.53 -8.66 4.73
N LYS A 82 6.28 -9.11 4.79
CA LYS A 82 5.45 -8.97 6.00
C LYS A 82 5.74 -10.09 6.99
N MET A 83 6.28 -9.73 8.16
CA MET A 83 6.76 -10.66 9.17
C MET A 83 5.65 -11.31 10.02
N ASN A 84 4.47 -10.71 10.06
CA ASN A 84 3.33 -11.20 10.86
C ASN A 84 2.03 -11.22 10.07
N ASP A 85 1.06 -12.01 10.54
CA ASP A 85 -0.20 -12.23 9.84
C ASP A 85 -1.11 -10.99 9.87
N GLU A 86 -1.05 -10.18 10.95
CA GLU A 86 -1.81 -8.94 11.04
C GLU A 86 -1.41 -7.97 9.93
N ALA A 87 -0.11 -7.72 9.75
CA ALA A 87 0.41 -6.87 8.68
C ALA A 87 0.06 -7.42 7.28
N ARG A 88 0.11 -8.74 7.08
CA ARG A 88 -0.35 -9.36 5.82
C ARG A 88 -1.82 -9.10 5.57
N GLN A 89 -2.67 -9.38 6.56
CA GLN A 89 -4.12 -9.16 6.43
C GLN A 89 -4.47 -7.69 6.18
N MET A 90 -3.77 -6.78 6.84
CA MET A 90 -3.94 -5.34 6.64
C MET A 90 -3.69 -4.95 5.20
N VAL A 91 -2.49 -5.25 4.66
CA VAL A 91 -2.14 -4.79 3.31
C VAL A 91 -3.01 -5.44 2.24
N LEU A 92 -3.50 -6.67 2.45
CA LEU A 92 -4.44 -7.35 1.55
C LEU A 92 -5.83 -6.70 1.57
N ARG A 93 -6.39 -6.45 2.76
CA ARG A 93 -7.71 -5.82 2.90
C ARG A 93 -7.73 -4.42 2.32
N MET A 94 -6.71 -3.62 2.64
CA MET A 94 -6.57 -2.26 2.13
C MET A 94 -6.39 -2.24 0.62
N GLY A 95 -5.54 -3.11 0.06
CA GLY A 95 -5.27 -3.16 -1.36
C GLY A 95 -6.50 -3.56 -2.17
N LYS A 96 -7.19 -4.64 -1.75
CA LYS A 96 -8.44 -5.06 -2.37
C LYS A 96 -9.50 -3.95 -2.31
N LYS A 97 -9.66 -3.30 -1.16
CA LYS A 97 -10.63 -2.20 -1.00
C LYS A 97 -10.30 -1.01 -1.89
N LEU A 98 -9.02 -0.63 -1.97
CA LEU A 98 -8.57 0.43 -2.86
C LEU A 98 -8.86 0.07 -4.34
N ALA A 99 -8.56 -1.16 -4.76
CA ALA A 99 -8.84 -1.60 -6.13
C ALA A 99 -10.34 -1.55 -6.45
N GLU A 100 -11.20 -2.02 -5.54
CA GLU A 100 -12.66 -1.96 -5.67
C GLU A 100 -13.19 -0.52 -5.81
N LEU A 101 -12.65 0.41 -5.03
CA LEU A 101 -13.04 1.82 -5.10
C LEU A 101 -12.49 2.49 -6.36
N ALA A 102 -11.23 2.22 -6.70
CA ALA A 102 -10.58 2.84 -7.85
C ALA A 102 -11.28 2.51 -9.17
N VAL A 103 -11.72 1.27 -9.39
CA VAL A 103 -12.47 0.90 -10.62
C VAL A 103 -13.83 1.59 -10.72
N GLN A 104 -14.40 2.08 -9.61
CA GLN A 104 -15.67 2.81 -9.64
C GLN A 104 -15.50 4.29 -9.99
N ILE A 105 -14.34 4.87 -9.67
CA ILE A 105 -14.10 6.31 -9.81
C ILE A 105 -13.12 6.67 -10.95
N MET A 106 -12.42 5.66 -11.48
CA MET A 106 -11.41 5.85 -12.53
C MET A 106 -11.60 4.85 -13.66
N ASP A 107 -11.46 5.31 -14.89
CA ASP A 107 -11.32 4.43 -16.06
C ASP A 107 -9.83 4.02 -16.17
N CYS A 108 -9.50 2.86 -15.62
CA CYS A 108 -8.14 2.33 -15.56
C CYS A 108 -8.15 0.82 -15.87
N PRO A 109 -7.87 0.43 -17.11
CA PRO A 109 -7.88 -0.99 -17.52
C PRO A 109 -6.92 -1.86 -16.69
N THR A 110 -5.76 -1.32 -16.33
CA THR A 110 -4.78 -2.03 -15.48
C THR A 110 -5.35 -2.33 -14.09
N MET A 111 -6.06 -1.38 -13.49
CA MET A 111 -6.71 -1.59 -12.19
C MET A 111 -7.84 -2.63 -12.29
N GLN A 112 -8.63 -2.58 -13.36
CA GLN A 112 -9.68 -3.56 -13.60
C GLN A 112 -9.09 -4.98 -13.70
N ARG A 113 -8.03 -5.14 -14.52
CA ARG A 113 -7.31 -6.41 -14.65
C ARG A 113 -6.76 -6.89 -13.30
N PHE A 114 -6.14 -5.99 -12.54
CA PHE A 114 -5.59 -6.31 -11.22
C PHE A 114 -6.67 -6.76 -10.23
N LEU A 115 -7.83 -6.08 -10.19
CA LEU A 115 -8.96 -6.48 -9.36
C LEU A 115 -9.52 -7.86 -9.76
N ASP A 116 -9.58 -8.15 -11.06
CA ASP A 116 -10.03 -9.46 -11.55
C ASP A 116 -9.03 -10.56 -11.19
N ASP A 117 -7.73 -10.26 -11.18
CA ASP A 117 -6.69 -11.18 -10.73
C ASP A 117 -6.75 -11.43 -9.22
N ILE A 118 -7.06 -10.41 -8.41
CA ILE A 118 -7.32 -10.58 -6.97
C ILE A 118 -8.53 -11.50 -6.73
N ARG A 119 -9.63 -11.27 -7.46
CA ARG A 119 -10.87 -12.08 -7.32
C ARG A 119 -10.68 -13.54 -7.72
N ASN A 120 -9.80 -13.78 -8.68
CA ASN A 120 -9.46 -15.13 -9.17
C ASN A 120 -8.25 -15.74 -8.44
N GLU A 121 -7.79 -15.14 -7.33
CA GLU A 121 -6.67 -15.61 -6.50
C GLU A 121 -5.35 -15.77 -7.27
N ARG A 122 -5.16 -15.01 -8.37
CA ARG A 122 -3.94 -15.01 -9.17
C ARG A 122 -2.87 -14.08 -8.62
N THR A 123 -3.27 -13.09 -7.82
CA THR A 123 -2.38 -12.17 -7.13
C THR A 123 -2.91 -11.83 -5.74
N ALA A 124 -2.04 -11.35 -4.87
CA ALA A 124 -2.36 -11.04 -3.49
C ALA A 124 -3.24 -9.78 -3.36
N GLY A 125 -2.99 -8.77 -4.18
CA GLY A 125 -3.75 -7.53 -4.16
C GLY A 125 -3.34 -6.60 -3.02
N THR A 126 -2.06 -6.35 -2.88
CA THR A 126 -1.51 -5.55 -1.79
C THR A 126 -1.72 -4.05 -1.99
N TYR A 127 -1.81 -3.33 -0.87
CA TYR A 127 -2.06 -1.88 -0.89
C TYR A 127 -1.00 -1.07 -1.65
N PRO A 128 0.32 -1.28 -1.45
CA PRO A 128 1.34 -0.50 -2.18
C PRO A 128 1.22 -0.62 -3.70
N VAL A 129 0.91 -1.82 -4.19
CA VAL A 129 0.75 -2.07 -5.64
C VAL A 129 -0.55 -1.48 -6.16
N ALA A 130 -1.67 -1.67 -5.46
CA ALA A 130 -2.94 -1.05 -5.83
C ALA A 130 -2.83 0.48 -5.86
N GLN A 131 -2.12 1.09 -4.89
CA GLN A 131 -1.87 2.52 -4.85
C GLN A 131 -1.01 2.99 -6.03
N ALA A 132 0.06 2.27 -6.36
CA ALA A 132 0.91 2.60 -7.50
C ALA A 132 0.11 2.59 -8.82
N ILE A 133 -0.78 1.59 -9.02
CA ILE A 133 -1.68 1.55 -10.18
C ILE A 133 -2.59 2.77 -10.19
N ALA A 134 -3.25 3.06 -9.08
CA ALA A 134 -4.19 4.16 -8.96
C ALA A 134 -3.53 5.52 -9.24
N MET A 135 -2.34 5.75 -8.67
CA MET A 135 -1.58 6.99 -8.86
C MET A 135 -1.10 7.14 -10.31
N HIS A 136 -0.61 6.05 -10.92
CA HIS A 136 -0.21 6.05 -12.33
C HIS A 136 -1.41 6.39 -13.25
N CYS A 137 -2.56 5.76 -13.05
CA CYS A 137 -3.77 6.02 -13.81
C CYS A 137 -4.33 7.44 -13.60
N ALA A 138 -4.07 8.04 -12.44
CA ALA A 138 -4.40 9.43 -12.16
C ALA A 138 -3.43 10.44 -12.81
N GLY A 139 -2.36 9.97 -13.47
CA GLY A 139 -1.32 10.81 -14.06
C GLY A 139 -0.38 11.45 -13.05
N ILE A 140 -0.27 10.88 -11.85
CA ILE A 140 0.59 11.36 -10.77
C ILE A 140 1.99 10.76 -10.97
N SER A 141 3.03 11.58 -10.84
CA SER A 141 4.41 11.11 -11.03
C SER A 141 4.86 10.10 -9.99
N GLU A 142 5.83 9.25 -10.34
CA GLU A 142 6.44 8.24 -9.45
C GLU A 142 6.88 8.85 -8.11
N ALA A 143 7.57 10.00 -8.13
CA ALA A 143 8.08 10.64 -6.92
C ALA A 143 6.96 11.05 -5.95
N VAL A 144 5.84 11.58 -6.47
CA VAL A 144 4.69 11.97 -5.66
C VAL A 144 3.94 10.73 -5.18
N SER A 145 3.79 9.71 -6.02
CA SER A 145 3.16 8.44 -5.66
C SER A 145 3.86 7.78 -4.45
N TYR A 146 5.18 7.75 -4.46
CA TYR A 146 5.98 7.18 -3.36
C TYR A 146 5.83 7.94 -2.04
N THR A 147 5.71 9.27 -2.07
CA THR A 147 5.59 10.09 -0.84
C THR A 147 4.22 9.98 -0.17
N HIS A 148 3.24 9.33 -0.79
CA HIS A 148 1.89 9.12 -0.26
C HIS A 148 1.62 7.69 0.23
N LEU A 149 2.64 6.87 0.35
CA LEU A 149 2.59 5.56 1.03
C LEU A 149 2.73 5.78 2.55
#